data_2b0a17196a8558aa5cdf89835e77f22d
#
_entry.id   2b0a17196a8558aa5cdf89835e77f22d
#
_cell.length_a   1.000
_cell.length_b   1.000
_cell.length_c   1.000
_cell.angle_alpha   90.00
_cell.angle_beta   90.00
_cell.angle_gamma   90.00
#
_symmetry.space_group_name_H-M   'P 1'
#
loop_
_entity.id
_entity.type
_entity.pdbx_description
1 polymer ?
#
loop_
_entity_poly.entity_id
_entity_poly.type
_entity_poly.pdbx_seq_one_letter_code
_entity_poly.pdbx_strand_id
1 'polypeptide(L)'
;MKEPDLKKIRKAMEKELDPKRYEHTLGVAYTAASLAMCYGADLNSALIAGMLHDCAKCLSNEKKISICKKHDLPINPAEEKNPFLLHAKVGSYLASKKYGVTDPDILNAILNHTTGRPDMSLLEKIVWLSDYIEPGRKQAPNLPEIRRIAFEDLDKALIMALENTLSYLKGGNMEIDSMTQKTYDLSLIHISEPTRLRRIS
;
A
#
# COMPACT_ATOMS: atom_id res chain seq x y z
N MET A 1 21.14 -3.16 -14.12
CA MET A 1 19.98 -4.08 -14.12
C MET A 1 18.90 -3.47 -14.99
N LYS A 2 18.11 -4.29 -15.70
CA LYS A 2 17.07 -3.76 -16.59
C LYS A 2 15.89 -3.31 -15.75
N GLU A 3 15.43 -2.07 -15.90
CA GLU A 3 14.25 -1.57 -15.20
C GLU A 3 12.99 -2.39 -15.53
N PRO A 4 12.06 -2.54 -14.56
CA PRO A 4 10.79 -3.20 -14.80
C PRO A 4 10.02 -2.52 -15.93
N ASP A 5 9.50 -3.30 -16.87
CA ASP A 5 8.76 -2.80 -18.02
C ASP A 5 7.29 -2.56 -17.66
N LEU A 6 6.95 -1.30 -17.36
CA LEU A 6 5.60 -0.90 -16.97
C LEU A 6 4.52 -1.31 -17.99
N LYS A 7 4.82 -1.30 -19.29
CA LYS A 7 3.86 -1.72 -20.32
C LYS A 7 3.55 -3.22 -20.22
N LYS A 8 4.56 -4.03 -19.93
CA LYS A 8 4.38 -5.48 -19.72
C LYS A 8 3.62 -5.76 -18.40
N ILE A 9 3.96 -5.03 -17.33
CA ILE A 9 3.26 -5.13 -16.05
C ILE A 9 1.78 -4.82 -16.25
N ARG A 10 1.44 -3.71 -16.90
CA ARG A 10 0.05 -3.32 -17.16
C ARG A 10 -0.72 -4.40 -17.92
N LYS A 11 -0.16 -4.95 -19.00
CA LYS A 11 -0.79 -6.04 -19.77
C LYS A 11 -0.96 -7.31 -18.93
N ALA A 12 -0.03 -7.60 -18.03
CA ALA A 12 -0.15 -8.74 -17.13
C ALA A 12 -1.29 -8.53 -16.13
N MET A 13 -1.39 -7.34 -15.51
CA MET A 13 -2.46 -7.02 -14.56
C MET A 13 -3.84 -7.04 -15.21
N GLU A 14 -3.97 -6.51 -16.43
CA GLU A 14 -5.22 -6.58 -17.21
C GLU A 14 -5.70 -8.02 -17.45
N LYS A 15 -4.77 -8.95 -17.61
CA LYS A 15 -5.08 -10.38 -17.84
C LYS A 15 -5.29 -11.17 -16.55
N GLU A 16 -4.61 -10.82 -15.46
CA GLU A 16 -4.54 -11.62 -14.23
C GLU A 16 -5.54 -11.17 -13.15
N LEU A 17 -5.98 -9.92 -13.20
CA LEU A 17 -6.98 -9.38 -12.30
C LEU A 17 -8.39 -9.47 -12.90
N ASP A 18 -9.41 -9.56 -12.04
CA ASP A 18 -10.76 -9.33 -12.51
C ASP A 18 -10.95 -7.87 -12.96
N PRO A 19 -11.92 -7.57 -13.84
CA PRO A 19 -12.09 -6.23 -14.42
C PRO A 19 -12.23 -5.13 -13.36
N LYS A 20 -12.97 -5.39 -12.28
CA LYS A 20 -13.18 -4.40 -11.21
C LYS A 20 -11.89 -4.14 -10.44
N ARG A 21 -11.11 -5.18 -10.17
CA ARG A 21 -9.80 -5.05 -9.50
C ARG A 21 -8.79 -4.36 -10.41
N TYR A 22 -8.81 -4.63 -11.70
CA TYR A 22 -7.94 -3.95 -12.65
C TYR A 22 -8.23 -2.45 -12.73
N GLU A 23 -9.51 -2.04 -12.82
CA GLU A 23 -9.89 -0.62 -12.77
C GLU A 23 -9.42 0.07 -11.48
N HIS A 24 -9.62 -0.58 -10.33
CA HIS A 24 -9.08 -0.10 -9.06
C HIS A 24 -7.55 0.06 -9.12
N THR A 25 -6.84 -0.94 -9.63
CA THR A 25 -5.37 -0.93 -9.75
C THR A 25 -4.88 0.23 -10.63
N LEU A 26 -5.57 0.52 -11.73
CA LEU A 26 -5.29 1.71 -12.55
C LEU A 26 -5.52 3.01 -11.76
N GLY A 27 -6.63 3.08 -11.03
CA GLY A 27 -6.94 4.22 -10.15
C GLY A 27 -5.83 4.48 -9.15
N VAL A 28 -5.37 3.42 -8.47
CA VAL A 28 -4.25 3.50 -7.50
C VAL A 28 -2.96 3.94 -8.17
N ALA A 29 -2.58 3.33 -9.30
CA ALA A 29 -1.34 3.67 -10.00
C ALA A 29 -1.29 5.13 -10.44
N TYR A 30 -2.39 5.66 -11.00
CA TYR A 30 -2.43 7.06 -11.44
C TYR A 30 -2.55 8.05 -10.27
N THR A 31 -3.23 7.69 -9.19
CA THR A 31 -3.26 8.49 -7.96
C THR A 31 -1.87 8.54 -7.32
N ALA A 32 -1.17 7.41 -7.24
CA ALA A 32 0.20 7.36 -6.74
C ALA A 32 1.16 8.20 -7.60
N ALA A 33 1.02 8.15 -8.93
CA ALA A 33 1.79 8.98 -9.85
C ALA A 33 1.53 10.48 -9.61
N SER A 34 0.27 10.86 -9.41
CA SER A 34 -0.11 12.26 -9.13
C SER A 34 0.47 12.76 -7.82
N LEU A 35 0.40 11.95 -6.76
CA LEU A 35 1.02 12.28 -5.47
C LEU A 35 2.55 12.31 -5.57
N ALA A 36 3.17 11.37 -6.32
CA ALA A 36 4.61 11.38 -6.55
C ALA A 36 5.09 12.68 -7.22
N MET A 37 4.37 13.18 -8.23
CA MET A 37 4.66 14.47 -8.85
C MET A 37 4.50 15.63 -7.85
N CYS A 38 3.50 15.57 -6.99
CA CYS A 38 3.23 16.61 -5.99
C CYS A 38 4.34 16.69 -4.93
N TYR A 39 4.82 15.53 -4.46
CA TYR A 39 5.76 15.43 -3.34
C TYR A 39 7.21 15.14 -3.76
N GLY A 40 7.53 15.13 -5.05
CA GLY A 40 8.89 14.93 -5.54
C GLY A 40 9.42 13.50 -5.39
N ALA A 41 8.54 12.49 -5.32
CA ALA A 41 8.93 11.08 -5.38
C ALA A 41 9.13 10.63 -6.84
N ASP A 42 9.83 9.50 -7.03
CA ASP A 42 10.05 8.95 -8.37
C ASP A 42 8.74 8.47 -8.99
N LEU A 43 8.40 9.07 -10.13
CA LEU A 43 7.15 8.81 -10.85
C LEU A 43 7.03 7.36 -11.33
N ASN A 44 8.15 6.79 -11.82
CA ASN A 44 8.15 5.43 -12.36
C ASN A 44 7.97 4.40 -11.23
N SER A 45 8.64 4.60 -10.11
CA SER A 45 8.49 3.79 -8.90
C SER A 45 7.06 3.81 -8.38
N ALA A 46 6.42 4.99 -8.33
CA ALA A 46 5.03 5.12 -7.91
C ALA A 46 4.05 4.40 -8.85
N LEU A 47 4.24 4.50 -10.17
CA LEU A 47 3.45 3.78 -11.16
C LEU A 47 3.62 2.26 -11.02
N ILE A 48 4.85 1.77 -10.86
CA ILE A 48 5.12 0.33 -10.72
C ILE A 48 4.55 -0.20 -9.41
N ALA A 49 4.78 0.47 -8.29
CA ALA A 49 4.27 0.06 -6.98
C ALA A 49 2.73 0.05 -6.96
N GLY A 50 2.09 1.13 -7.45
CA GLY A 50 0.64 1.21 -7.56
C GLY A 50 0.05 0.15 -8.49
N MET A 51 0.71 -0.15 -9.62
CA MET A 51 0.26 -1.18 -10.55
C MET A 51 0.38 -2.60 -9.98
N LEU A 52 1.34 -2.85 -9.08
CA LEU A 52 1.61 -4.18 -8.53
C LEU A 52 1.09 -4.37 -7.10
N HIS A 53 0.56 -3.34 -6.42
CA HIS A 53 0.16 -3.45 -5.01
C HIS A 53 -0.78 -4.63 -4.74
N ASP A 54 -1.74 -4.86 -5.61
CA ASP A 54 -2.77 -5.90 -5.50
C ASP A 54 -2.57 -7.07 -6.49
N CYS A 55 -1.37 -7.26 -7.08
CA CYS A 55 -1.10 -8.30 -8.09
C CYS A 55 -1.37 -9.74 -7.61
N ALA A 56 -1.42 -9.98 -6.31
CA ALA A 56 -1.75 -11.28 -5.72
C ALA A 56 -3.19 -11.33 -5.13
N LYS A 57 -4.00 -10.27 -5.28
CA LYS A 57 -5.33 -10.17 -4.64
C LYS A 57 -6.32 -11.23 -5.13
N CYS A 58 -6.29 -11.54 -6.43
CA CYS A 58 -7.19 -12.51 -7.05
C CYS A 58 -6.75 -13.98 -6.83
N LEU A 59 -5.59 -14.22 -6.18
CA LEU A 59 -5.19 -15.57 -5.80
C LEU A 59 -6.04 -16.08 -4.63
N SER A 60 -6.38 -17.39 -4.65
CA SER A 60 -7.06 -17.99 -3.51
C SER A 60 -6.20 -17.98 -2.25
N ASN A 61 -6.83 -18.09 -1.08
CA ASN A 61 -6.10 -18.09 0.20
C ASN A 61 -5.13 -19.28 0.29
N GLU A 62 -5.55 -20.46 -0.18
CA GLU A 62 -4.74 -21.69 -0.24
C GLU A 62 -3.49 -21.46 -1.10
N LYS A 63 -3.65 -20.78 -2.24
CA LYS A 63 -2.53 -20.46 -3.14
C LYS A 63 -1.56 -19.49 -2.50
N LYS A 64 -2.05 -18.45 -1.81
CA LYS A 64 -1.20 -17.50 -1.07
C LYS A 64 -0.42 -18.20 0.03
N ILE A 65 -1.06 -19.04 0.85
CA ILE A 65 -0.42 -19.84 1.89
C ILE A 65 0.63 -20.79 1.30
N SER A 66 0.29 -21.47 0.19
CA SER A 66 1.22 -22.37 -0.50
C SER A 66 2.48 -21.66 -0.98
N ILE A 67 2.34 -20.44 -1.53
CA ILE A 67 3.47 -19.62 -1.96
C ILE A 67 4.33 -19.23 -0.74
N CYS A 68 3.71 -18.77 0.35
CA CYS A 68 4.44 -18.43 1.57
C CYS A 68 5.26 -19.61 2.10
N LYS A 69 4.65 -20.80 2.23
CA LYS A 69 5.34 -22.00 2.71
C LYS A 69 6.46 -22.46 1.78
N LYS A 70 6.22 -22.42 0.46
CA LYS A 70 7.21 -22.85 -0.53
C LYS A 70 8.46 -21.97 -0.58
N HIS A 71 8.33 -20.71 -0.22
CA HIS A 71 9.39 -19.71 -0.36
C HIS A 71 9.82 -19.11 0.99
N ASP A 72 9.50 -19.79 2.10
CA ASP A 72 9.88 -19.41 3.47
C ASP A 72 9.51 -17.96 3.83
N LEU A 73 8.35 -17.48 3.30
CA LEU A 73 7.82 -16.19 3.69
C LEU A 73 7.08 -16.35 5.03
N PRO A 74 7.50 -15.64 6.09
CA PRO A 74 6.90 -15.80 7.41
C PRO A 74 5.42 -15.39 7.40
N ILE A 75 4.57 -16.17 8.05
CA ILE A 75 3.15 -15.87 8.26
C ILE A 75 2.96 -15.49 9.71
N ASN A 76 2.42 -14.31 9.98
CA ASN A 76 2.15 -13.86 11.35
C ASN A 76 0.76 -14.33 11.84
N PRO A 77 0.45 -14.27 13.15
CA PRO A 77 -0.84 -14.75 13.69
C PRO A 77 -2.08 -14.07 13.09
N ALA A 78 -2.00 -12.79 12.72
CA ALA A 78 -3.11 -12.09 12.08
C ALA A 78 -3.34 -12.60 10.64
N GLU A 79 -2.26 -12.89 9.92
CA GLU A 79 -2.32 -13.49 8.58
C GLU A 79 -2.78 -14.94 8.60
N GLU A 80 -2.47 -15.71 9.65
CA GLU A 80 -2.98 -17.08 9.82
C GLU A 80 -4.50 -17.09 9.96
N LYS A 81 -5.03 -16.16 10.77
CA LYS A 81 -6.48 -16.02 10.96
C LYS A 81 -7.17 -15.38 9.75
N ASN A 82 -6.49 -14.48 9.06
CA ASN A 82 -6.99 -13.76 7.89
C ASN A 82 -6.04 -13.91 6.68
N PRO A 83 -6.00 -15.06 6.02
CA PRO A 83 -5.05 -15.31 4.92
C PRO A 83 -5.22 -14.38 3.72
N PHE A 84 -6.31 -13.63 3.65
CA PHE A 84 -6.48 -12.61 2.62
C PHE A 84 -5.40 -11.52 2.74
N LEU A 85 -4.89 -11.21 3.94
CA LEU A 85 -3.82 -10.22 4.18
C LEU A 85 -2.50 -10.62 3.50
N LEU A 86 -2.28 -11.91 3.27
CA LEU A 86 -1.09 -12.42 2.59
C LEU A 86 -0.92 -11.88 1.16
N HIS A 87 -1.95 -11.25 0.56
CA HIS A 87 -1.81 -10.71 -0.80
C HIS A 87 -0.72 -9.65 -0.91
N ALA A 88 -0.51 -8.82 0.10
CA ALA A 88 0.53 -7.80 0.10
C ALA A 88 1.94 -8.45 0.10
N LYS A 89 2.16 -9.40 0.98
CA LYS A 89 3.42 -10.15 1.10
C LYS A 89 3.72 -10.98 -0.15
N VAL A 90 2.74 -11.75 -0.61
CA VAL A 90 2.86 -12.54 -1.85
C VAL A 90 3.01 -11.62 -3.06
N GLY A 91 2.32 -10.46 -3.07
CA GLY A 91 2.45 -9.44 -4.10
C GLY A 91 3.87 -8.90 -4.21
N SER A 92 4.50 -8.51 -3.09
CA SER A 92 5.89 -8.07 -3.05
C SER A 92 6.85 -9.17 -3.55
N TYR A 93 6.64 -10.42 -3.14
CA TYR A 93 7.41 -11.56 -3.64
C TYR A 93 7.26 -11.73 -5.17
N LEU A 94 6.03 -11.68 -5.69
CA LEU A 94 5.77 -11.80 -7.12
C LEU A 94 6.32 -10.60 -7.90
N ALA A 95 6.24 -9.39 -7.35
CA ALA A 95 6.85 -8.20 -7.94
C ALA A 95 8.34 -8.41 -8.19
N SER A 96 9.05 -8.98 -7.22
CA SER A 96 10.47 -9.31 -7.38
C SER A 96 10.70 -10.46 -8.36
N LYS A 97 10.05 -11.60 -8.19
CA LYS A 97 10.38 -12.84 -8.93
C LYS A 97 9.76 -12.94 -10.31
N LYS A 98 8.57 -12.41 -10.49
CA LYS A 98 7.83 -12.51 -11.75
C LYS A 98 7.96 -11.26 -12.62
N TYR A 99 7.97 -10.08 -11.99
CA TYR A 99 7.97 -8.81 -12.70
C TYR A 99 9.34 -8.11 -12.69
N GLY A 100 10.34 -8.69 -12.03
CA GLY A 100 11.74 -8.22 -12.06
C GLY A 100 11.98 -6.93 -11.28
N VAL A 101 11.10 -6.59 -10.32
CA VAL A 101 11.32 -5.45 -9.43
C VAL A 101 12.45 -5.76 -8.47
N THR A 102 13.48 -4.91 -8.46
CA THR A 102 14.66 -5.07 -7.59
C THR A 102 14.81 -3.93 -6.60
N ASP A 103 14.09 -2.82 -6.81
CA ASP A 103 14.10 -1.68 -5.90
C ASP A 103 13.38 -2.03 -4.59
N PRO A 104 14.09 -1.98 -3.44
CA PRO A 104 13.52 -2.32 -2.15
C PRO A 104 12.41 -1.36 -1.73
N ASP A 105 12.41 -0.10 -2.15
CA ASP A 105 11.37 0.86 -1.79
C ASP A 105 10.05 0.51 -2.49
N ILE A 106 10.08 0.13 -3.76
CA ILE A 106 8.91 -0.38 -4.47
C ILE A 106 8.38 -1.66 -3.81
N LEU A 107 9.27 -2.60 -3.46
CA LEU A 107 8.89 -3.86 -2.83
C LEU A 107 8.27 -3.63 -1.44
N ASN A 108 8.80 -2.69 -0.66
CA ASN A 108 8.25 -2.30 0.63
C ASN A 108 6.90 -1.59 0.49
N ALA A 109 6.74 -0.72 -0.50
CA ALA A 109 5.47 -0.06 -0.77
C ALA A 109 4.36 -1.09 -1.09
N ILE A 110 4.68 -2.13 -1.88
CA ILE A 110 3.76 -3.24 -2.14
C ILE A 110 3.51 -4.07 -0.87
N LEU A 111 4.54 -4.38 -0.09
CA LEU A 111 4.44 -5.21 1.11
C LEU A 111 3.55 -4.57 2.18
N ASN A 112 3.67 -3.25 2.36
CA ASN A 112 3.07 -2.52 3.48
C ASN A 112 1.81 -1.74 3.09
N HIS A 113 1.32 -1.85 1.84
CA HIS A 113 0.18 -1.05 1.39
C HIS A 113 -1.13 -1.29 2.16
N THR A 114 -1.28 -2.44 2.81
CA THR A 114 -2.50 -2.78 3.55
C THR A 114 -2.48 -2.30 4.99
N THR A 115 -1.40 -2.59 5.72
CA THR A 115 -1.29 -2.31 7.16
C THR A 115 -0.50 -1.05 7.47
N GLY A 116 0.32 -0.61 6.52
CA GLY A 116 1.41 0.31 6.79
C GLY A 116 2.51 -0.34 7.63
N ARG A 117 3.46 0.45 8.05
CA ARG A 117 4.47 0.15 9.07
C ARG A 117 4.98 1.43 9.72
N PRO A 118 5.59 1.37 10.93
CA PRO A 118 6.37 2.49 11.45
C PRO A 118 7.43 2.97 10.45
N ASP A 119 7.67 4.27 10.39
CA ASP A 119 8.68 4.89 9.53
C ASP A 119 8.55 4.54 8.03
N MET A 120 7.32 4.62 7.51
CA MET A 120 7.08 4.47 6.06
C MET A 120 7.89 5.50 5.27
N SER A 121 8.53 5.04 4.19
CA SER A 121 9.12 5.93 3.19
C SER A 121 8.06 6.79 2.51
N LEU A 122 8.49 7.82 1.78
CA LEU A 122 7.57 8.66 1.00
C LEU A 122 6.76 7.82 0.00
N LEU A 123 7.40 6.86 -0.68
CA LEU A 123 6.72 5.98 -1.64
C LEU A 123 5.70 5.06 -0.96
N GLU A 124 6.03 4.50 0.20
CA GLU A 124 5.10 3.68 0.98
C GLU A 124 3.84 4.46 1.38
N LYS A 125 4.01 5.69 1.89
CA LYS A 125 2.90 6.60 2.24
C LYS A 125 2.03 6.92 1.03
N ILE A 126 2.65 7.24 -0.11
CA ILE A 126 1.97 7.53 -1.37
C ILE A 126 1.12 6.34 -1.83
N VAL A 127 1.68 5.14 -1.87
CA VAL A 127 0.97 3.95 -2.35
C VAL A 127 -0.16 3.57 -1.39
N TRP A 128 0.09 3.58 -0.08
CA TRP A 128 -0.91 3.29 0.94
C TRP A 128 -2.11 4.26 0.85
N LEU A 129 -1.82 5.56 0.78
CA LEU A 129 -2.87 6.58 0.69
C LEU A 129 -3.61 6.51 -0.66
N SER A 130 -2.91 6.22 -1.76
CA SER A 130 -3.50 6.08 -3.08
C SER A 130 -4.52 4.95 -3.16
N ASP A 131 -4.26 3.81 -2.51
CA ASP A 131 -5.24 2.72 -2.39
C ASP A 131 -6.50 3.18 -1.64
N TYR A 132 -6.34 4.04 -0.62
CA TYR A 132 -7.46 4.55 0.15
C TYR A 132 -8.28 5.60 -0.60
N ILE A 133 -7.66 6.51 -1.39
CA ILE A 133 -8.31 7.68 -1.98
C ILE A 133 -8.58 7.58 -3.49
N GLU A 134 -8.18 6.52 -4.20
CA GLU A 134 -8.34 6.42 -5.65
C GLU A 134 -9.78 6.75 -6.09
N PRO A 135 -10.00 7.27 -7.32
CA PRO A 135 -11.31 7.80 -7.74
C PRO A 135 -12.46 6.80 -7.68
N GLY A 136 -12.19 5.49 -7.83
CA GLY A 136 -13.20 4.43 -7.75
C GLY A 136 -13.72 4.15 -6.35
N ARG A 137 -13.01 4.58 -5.30
CA ARG A 137 -13.48 4.46 -3.91
C ARG A 137 -14.69 5.36 -3.68
N LYS A 138 -15.80 4.76 -3.22
CA LYS A 138 -17.06 5.47 -3.02
C LYS A 138 -17.48 5.58 -1.56
N GLN A 139 -17.00 4.72 -0.69
CA GLN A 139 -17.47 4.58 0.69
C GLN A 139 -16.28 4.60 1.67
N ALA A 140 -15.92 5.79 2.11
CA ALA A 140 -15.08 5.99 3.28
C ALA A 140 -15.47 7.32 3.94
N PRO A 141 -15.47 7.42 5.29
CA PRO A 141 -15.74 8.68 5.98
C PRO A 141 -14.77 9.77 5.53
N ASN A 142 -15.27 10.99 5.36
CA ASN A 142 -14.48 12.18 5.02
C ASN A 142 -13.61 12.05 3.75
N LEU A 143 -13.93 11.12 2.85
CA LEU A 143 -13.13 10.85 1.64
C LEU A 143 -12.89 12.08 0.76
N PRO A 144 -13.88 12.98 0.50
CA PRO A 144 -13.62 14.21 -0.26
C PRO A 144 -12.59 15.13 0.38
N GLU A 145 -12.61 15.24 1.70
CA GLU A 145 -11.65 16.05 2.46
C GLU A 145 -10.26 15.43 2.45
N ILE A 146 -10.16 14.12 2.70
CA ILE A 146 -8.89 13.39 2.65
C ILE A 146 -8.25 13.53 1.26
N ARG A 147 -9.03 13.41 0.18
CA ARG A 147 -8.55 13.63 -1.20
C ARG A 147 -7.97 15.02 -1.41
N ARG A 148 -8.62 16.07 -0.87
CA ARG A 148 -8.11 17.43 -0.95
C ARG A 148 -6.81 17.57 -0.17
N ILE A 149 -6.80 17.15 1.10
CA ILE A 149 -5.64 17.25 1.98
C ILE A 149 -4.46 16.42 1.47
N ALA A 150 -4.71 15.30 0.80
CA ALA A 150 -3.65 14.44 0.25
C ALA A 150 -2.69 15.16 -0.70
N PHE A 151 -3.10 16.25 -1.34
CA PHE A 151 -2.27 17.07 -2.22
C PHE A 151 -1.70 18.34 -1.54
N GLU A 152 -2.03 18.56 -0.27
CA GLU A 152 -1.54 19.69 0.54
C GLU A 152 -0.59 19.22 1.65
N ASP A 153 -0.96 18.13 2.32
CA ASP A 153 -0.26 17.55 3.48
C ASP A 153 -0.48 16.03 3.51
N LEU A 154 0.49 15.29 2.96
CA LEU A 154 0.43 13.83 2.83
C LEU A 154 0.29 13.12 4.19
N ASP A 155 1.04 13.59 5.20
CA ASP A 155 1.05 12.96 6.51
C ASP A 155 -0.27 13.17 7.25
N LYS A 156 -0.85 14.35 7.15
CA LYS A 156 -2.19 14.63 7.70
C LYS A 156 -3.27 13.79 7.03
N ALA A 157 -3.25 13.69 5.70
CA ALA A 157 -4.21 12.85 4.97
C ALA A 157 -4.06 11.36 5.34
N LEU A 158 -2.82 10.89 5.50
CA LEU A 158 -2.52 9.53 5.93
C LEU A 158 -3.11 9.22 7.32
N ILE A 159 -2.93 10.12 8.29
CA ILE A 159 -3.48 9.96 9.65
C ILE A 159 -5.00 9.89 9.62
N MET A 160 -5.66 10.80 8.91
CA MET A 160 -7.14 10.78 8.78
C MET A 160 -7.63 9.46 8.18
N ALA A 161 -6.94 8.94 7.18
CA ALA A 161 -7.29 7.67 6.55
C ALA A 161 -7.01 6.46 7.47
N LEU A 162 -5.93 6.48 8.26
CA LEU A 162 -5.62 5.47 9.27
C LEU A 162 -6.66 5.46 10.41
N GLU A 163 -7.09 6.63 10.90
CA GLU A 163 -8.16 6.75 11.90
C GLU A 163 -9.46 6.10 11.43
N ASN A 164 -9.86 6.41 10.19
CA ASN A 164 -11.06 5.82 9.60
C ASN A 164 -10.91 4.30 9.46
N THR A 165 -9.74 3.82 9.06
CA THR A 165 -9.44 2.39 8.90
C THR A 165 -9.53 1.68 10.26
N LEU A 166 -8.90 2.22 11.30
CA LEU A 166 -8.94 1.66 12.65
C LEU A 166 -10.36 1.67 13.23
N SER A 167 -11.12 2.74 13.02
CA SER A 167 -12.51 2.85 13.45
C SER A 167 -13.40 1.80 12.79
N TYR A 168 -13.21 1.58 11.47
CA TYR A 168 -13.90 0.54 10.71
C TYR A 168 -13.58 -0.87 11.24
N LEU A 169 -12.30 -1.18 11.45
CA LEU A 169 -11.85 -2.48 11.95
C LEU A 169 -12.37 -2.76 13.36
N LYS A 170 -12.36 -1.76 14.26
CA LYS A 170 -12.92 -1.86 15.61
C LYS A 170 -14.43 -2.11 15.60
N GLY A 171 -15.16 -1.41 14.72
CA GLY A 171 -16.62 -1.58 14.59
C GLY A 171 -17.05 -2.92 14.01
N GLY A 172 -16.20 -3.57 13.21
CA GLY A 172 -16.47 -4.86 12.56
C GLY A 172 -16.11 -6.10 13.40
N ASN A 173 -15.66 -5.96 14.65
CA ASN A 173 -15.09 -7.08 15.46
C ASN A 173 -14.00 -7.86 14.71
N MET A 174 -13.32 -7.23 13.76
CA MET A 174 -12.21 -7.83 13.01
C MET A 174 -10.93 -7.73 13.85
N GLU A 175 -10.10 -8.75 13.79
CA GLU A 175 -8.79 -8.70 14.41
C GLU A 175 -7.94 -7.64 13.71
N ILE A 176 -7.51 -6.64 14.48
CA ILE A 176 -6.67 -5.55 13.97
C ILE A 176 -5.23 -6.07 13.96
N ASP A 177 -4.59 -6.05 12.79
CA ASP A 177 -3.14 -6.25 12.75
C ASP A 177 -2.49 -5.14 13.60
N SER A 178 -1.70 -5.55 14.58
CA SER A 178 -0.99 -4.61 15.48
C SER A 178 -0.13 -3.59 14.74
N MET A 179 0.24 -3.90 13.49
CA MET A 179 1.03 -3.02 12.65
C MET A 179 0.23 -1.77 12.25
N THR A 180 -1.06 -1.89 11.92
CA THR A 180 -1.91 -0.74 11.59
C THR A 180 -2.02 0.24 12.75
N GLN A 181 -2.18 -0.26 13.99
CA GLN A 181 -2.20 0.59 15.17
C GLN A 181 -0.85 1.28 15.40
N LYS A 182 0.26 0.54 15.31
CA LYS A 182 1.62 1.09 15.45
C LYS A 182 1.93 2.15 14.39
N THR A 183 1.47 1.93 13.15
CA THR A 183 1.62 2.89 12.06
C THR A 183 0.94 4.21 12.41
N TYR A 184 -0.29 4.14 12.89
CA TYR A 184 -1.05 5.31 13.31
C TYR A 184 -0.38 6.05 14.46
N ASP A 185 -0.02 5.34 15.54
CA ASP A 185 0.56 5.93 16.74
C ASP A 185 1.87 6.70 16.42
N LEU A 186 2.74 6.12 15.58
CA LEU A 186 3.98 6.77 15.19
C LEU A 186 3.76 7.95 14.23
N SER A 187 2.80 7.84 13.31
CA SER A 187 2.45 8.95 12.42
C SER A 187 1.95 10.17 13.18
N LEU A 188 1.19 9.99 14.28
CA LEU A 188 0.76 11.06 15.17
C LEU A 188 1.94 11.78 15.85
N ILE A 189 2.95 11.02 16.29
CA ILE A 189 4.13 11.61 16.94
C ILE A 189 4.87 12.53 15.98
N HIS A 190 5.03 12.14 14.72
CA HIS A 190 5.73 12.94 13.70
C HIS A 190 5.03 14.27 13.39
N ILE A 191 3.71 14.35 13.45
CA ILE A 191 2.99 15.62 13.27
C ILE A 191 2.99 16.47 14.54
N SER A 192 2.92 15.84 15.72
CA SER A 192 2.89 16.56 17.00
C SER A 192 4.24 17.16 17.38
N GLU A 193 5.35 16.62 16.90
CA GLU A 193 6.72 17.07 17.23
C GLU A 193 7.59 17.36 15.97
N PRO A 194 7.18 18.21 15.02
CA PRO A 194 7.95 18.45 13.80
C PRO A 194 9.33 19.12 14.04
N THR A 195 9.59 19.62 15.25
CA THR A 195 10.78 20.41 15.57
C THR A 195 11.91 19.66 16.28
N ARG A 196 11.65 18.44 16.79
CA ARG A 196 12.65 17.72 17.60
C ARG A 196 13.75 17.06 16.75
N LEU A 197 13.44 16.63 15.54
CA LEU A 197 14.39 15.93 14.65
C LEU A 197 15.25 16.84 13.76
N ARG A 198 14.93 18.14 13.64
CA ARG A 198 15.76 19.12 12.89
C ARG A 198 16.93 19.71 13.68
N ARG A 199 17.14 19.31 14.94
CA ARG A 199 18.21 19.83 15.80
C ARG A 199 19.40 18.90 16.00
N ILE A 200 19.47 17.79 15.26
CA ILE A 200 20.64 16.89 15.28
C ILE A 200 21.12 16.73 13.82
N SER A 201 21.71 17.80 13.31
CA SER A 201 22.56 17.82 12.10
C SER A 201 23.57 18.93 12.29
#